data_a9a95ca077c7f8f68768fb0c01601ac2
#
_entry.id   a9a95ca077c7f8f68768fb0c01601ac2
#
_cell.length_a   1.000
_cell.length_b   1.000
_cell.length_c   1.000
_cell.angle_alpha   90.00
_cell.angle_beta   90.00
_cell.angle_gamma   90.00
#
_symmetry.space_group_name_H-M   'P 1'
#
loop_
_entity.id
_entity.type
_entity.pdbx_description
1 polymer ?
#
loop_
_entity_poly.entity_id
_entity_poly.type
_entity_poly.pdbx_seq_one_letter_code
_entity_poly.pdbx_strand_id
1 'polypeptide(L)'
;YGPLEQKVHDYVKAWAKALDLEVKVDRCGNLFVTLPGQDRSLPCYMTGSHGDSVPQGGHYDGLAGVVAGMTVINWMKTIGFTPHRDVTLVVFRMEESSWFGKAYVGSLAMMGQLTEADLALKHRTENVTLAETIKKAGFDPQEMVKTEPAIDVSRIAAFTELHIEQGPTLDSQKKARVGIVTGIRGNVRHKTCRCIGVKAHSGAVDRQYRHDAVMAMANLLTR
;
A
#
# COMPACT_ATOMS: atom_id res chain seq x y z
N TYR A 1 -2.79 7.41 -7.60
CA TYR A 1 -3.68 8.28 -8.40
C TYR A 1 -3.12 8.58 -9.80
N GLY A 2 -2.12 7.81 -10.23
CA GLY A 2 -1.55 7.92 -11.57
C GLY A 2 -2.39 7.21 -12.64
N PRO A 3 -2.14 7.50 -13.95
CA PRO A 3 -2.93 6.93 -15.04
C PRO A 3 -2.75 5.41 -15.20
N LEU A 4 -1.62 4.84 -14.79
CA LEU A 4 -1.42 3.38 -14.84
C LEU A 4 -2.17 2.67 -13.72
N GLU A 5 -2.16 3.21 -12.51
CA GLU A 5 -3.00 2.74 -11.42
C GLU A 5 -4.50 2.81 -11.77
N GLN A 6 -4.93 3.90 -12.44
CA GLN A 6 -6.30 4.02 -12.92
C GLN A 6 -6.68 2.89 -13.87
N LYS A 7 -5.78 2.47 -14.77
CA LYS A 7 -6.03 1.32 -15.67
C LYS A 7 -6.26 0.02 -14.90
N VAL A 8 -5.55 -0.22 -13.80
CA VAL A 8 -5.78 -1.40 -12.94
C VAL A 8 -7.20 -1.35 -12.36
N HIS A 9 -7.58 -0.22 -11.79
CA HIS A 9 -8.94 -0.03 -11.25
C HIS A 9 -10.01 -0.23 -12.32
N ASP A 10 -9.80 0.31 -13.52
CA ASP A 10 -10.77 0.18 -14.63
C ASP A 10 -10.86 -1.27 -15.13
N TYR A 11 -9.73 -1.99 -15.17
CA TYR A 11 -9.72 -3.41 -15.52
C TYR A 11 -10.49 -4.26 -14.50
N VAL A 12 -10.26 -4.03 -13.20
CA VAL A 12 -10.98 -4.75 -12.14
C VAL A 12 -12.47 -4.43 -12.17
N LYS A 13 -12.86 -3.17 -12.41
CA LYS A 13 -14.27 -2.78 -12.61
C LYS A 13 -14.90 -3.51 -13.79
N ALA A 14 -14.20 -3.59 -14.93
CA ALA A 14 -14.69 -4.29 -16.10
C ALA A 14 -14.86 -5.79 -15.84
N TRP A 15 -13.89 -6.40 -15.16
CA TRP A 15 -13.97 -7.81 -14.75
C TRP A 15 -15.14 -8.06 -13.79
N ALA A 16 -15.30 -7.22 -12.77
CA ALA A 16 -16.41 -7.31 -11.83
C ALA A 16 -17.78 -7.18 -12.52
N LYS A 17 -17.90 -6.23 -13.48
CA LYS A 17 -19.11 -6.04 -14.27
C LYS A 17 -19.43 -7.26 -15.15
N ALA A 18 -18.41 -7.87 -15.76
CA ALA A 18 -18.60 -9.09 -16.56
C ALA A 18 -19.10 -10.28 -15.73
N LEU A 19 -18.84 -10.27 -14.42
CA LEU A 19 -19.31 -11.27 -13.46
C LEU A 19 -20.61 -10.87 -12.75
N ASP A 20 -21.22 -9.75 -13.10
CA ASP A 20 -22.42 -9.20 -12.42
C ASP A 20 -22.19 -9.10 -10.90
N LEU A 21 -21.09 -8.47 -10.51
CA LEU A 21 -20.73 -8.17 -9.11
C LEU A 21 -21.05 -6.72 -8.76
N GLU A 22 -21.31 -6.46 -7.49
CA GLU A 22 -21.49 -5.10 -7.01
C GLU A 22 -20.16 -4.35 -6.98
N VAL A 23 -20.15 -3.12 -7.51
CA VAL A 23 -18.97 -2.27 -7.57
C VAL A 23 -19.23 -0.95 -6.88
N LYS A 24 -18.36 -0.58 -5.94
CA LYS A 24 -18.41 0.71 -5.25
C LYS A 24 -17.02 1.34 -5.27
N VAL A 25 -16.97 2.64 -5.45
CA VAL A 25 -15.75 3.44 -5.22
C VAL A 25 -16.04 4.38 -4.06
N ASP A 26 -15.15 4.38 -3.07
CA ASP A 26 -15.29 5.31 -1.95
C ASP A 26 -14.84 6.74 -2.33
N ARG A 27 -15.01 7.70 -1.41
CA ARG A 27 -14.59 9.09 -1.61
C ARG A 27 -13.08 9.24 -1.77
N CYS A 28 -12.32 8.22 -1.33
CA CYS A 28 -10.86 8.18 -1.40
C CYS A 28 -10.35 7.50 -2.69
N GLY A 29 -11.26 7.01 -3.53
CA GLY A 29 -10.93 6.34 -4.78
C GLY A 29 -10.61 4.85 -4.65
N ASN A 30 -10.68 4.27 -3.45
CA ASN A 30 -10.53 2.82 -3.30
C ASN A 30 -11.71 2.11 -3.93
N LEU A 31 -11.43 1.01 -4.61
CA LEU A 31 -12.42 0.23 -5.34
C LEU A 31 -12.84 -0.99 -4.51
N PHE A 32 -14.14 -1.18 -4.35
CA PHE A 32 -14.73 -2.35 -3.70
C PHE A 32 -15.53 -3.15 -4.71
N VAL A 33 -15.31 -4.46 -4.73
CA VAL A 33 -16.05 -5.43 -5.55
C VAL A 33 -16.65 -6.46 -4.62
N THR A 34 -17.98 -6.59 -4.60
CA THR A 34 -18.67 -7.47 -3.65
C THR A 34 -19.44 -8.57 -4.35
N LEU A 35 -19.19 -9.81 -3.95
CA LEU A 35 -20.09 -10.94 -4.16
C LEU A 35 -21.08 -10.97 -2.99
N PRO A 36 -22.37 -10.72 -3.25
CA PRO A 36 -23.38 -10.73 -2.19
C PRO A 36 -23.52 -12.10 -1.53
N GLY A 37 -23.62 -12.09 -0.20
CA GLY A 37 -23.92 -13.26 0.59
C GLY A 37 -25.40 -13.51 0.81
N GLN A 38 -25.73 -14.62 1.47
CA GLN A 38 -27.09 -14.99 1.85
C GLN A 38 -27.66 -14.03 2.91
N ASP A 39 -26.84 -13.64 3.88
CA ASP A 39 -27.19 -12.69 4.93
C ASP A 39 -26.30 -11.44 4.88
N ARG A 40 -26.84 -10.40 4.27
CA ARG A 40 -26.15 -9.11 4.10
C ARG A 40 -26.13 -8.25 5.37
N SER A 41 -26.83 -8.66 6.42
CA SER A 41 -26.78 -7.99 7.72
C SER A 41 -25.47 -8.28 8.45
N LEU A 42 -24.80 -9.38 8.14
CA LEU A 42 -23.54 -9.79 8.73
C LEU A 42 -22.35 -8.95 8.26
N PRO A 43 -21.33 -8.77 9.09
CA PRO A 43 -20.04 -8.22 8.65
C PRO A 43 -19.42 -9.06 7.53
N CYS A 44 -18.86 -8.43 6.50
CA CYS A 44 -18.29 -9.11 5.33
C CYS A 44 -16.93 -9.77 5.64
N TYR A 45 -16.56 -10.75 4.84
CA TYR A 45 -15.16 -11.13 4.67
C TYR A 45 -14.55 -10.24 3.58
N MET A 46 -13.43 -9.61 3.89
CA MET A 46 -12.75 -8.70 2.98
C MET A 46 -11.37 -9.26 2.62
N THR A 47 -11.03 -9.15 1.36
CA THR A 47 -9.67 -9.42 0.85
C THR A 47 -9.27 -8.29 -0.08
N GLY A 48 -7.99 -8.17 -0.38
CA GLY A 48 -7.53 -7.17 -1.34
C GLY A 48 -6.08 -6.83 -1.14
N SER A 49 -5.63 -5.87 -1.92
CA SER A 49 -4.30 -5.27 -1.91
C SER A 49 -4.34 -3.97 -2.72
N HIS A 50 -3.23 -3.55 -3.29
CA HIS A 50 -3.09 -2.31 -4.06
C HIS A 50 -2.80 -2.55 -5.54
N GLY A 51 -3.06 -1.52 -6.37
CA GLY A 51 -2.85 -1.58 -7.81
C GLY A 51 -1.70 -0.72 -8.33
N ASP A 52 -1.07 0.08 -7.45
CA ASP A 52 0.13 0.85 -7.75
C ASP A 52 1.40 0.04 -7.49
N SER A 53 2.55 0.53 -7.92
CA SER A 53 3.84 -0.13 -7.80
C SER A 53 4.96 0.89 -7.69
N VAL A 54 6.08 0.48 -7.10
CA VAL A 54 7.30 1.28 -7.07
C VAL A 54 7.95 1.37 -8.45
N PRO A 55 8.74 2.43 -8.74
CA PRO A 55 9.55 2.49 -9.95
C PRO A 55 10.48 1.27 -10.05
N GLN A 56 10.52 0.62 -11.20
CA GLN A 56 11.29 -0.60 -11.42
C GLN A 56 10.90 -1.76 -10.49
N GLY A 57 9.69 -1.73 -9.95
CA GLY A 57 9.10 -2.82 -9.17
C GLY A 57 8.74 -4.03 -10.02
N GLY A 58 8.46 -5.14 -9.35
CA GLY A 58 7.96 -6.35 -10.00
C GLY A 58 6.50 -6.21 -10.44
N HIS A 59 6.02 -7.21 -11.18
CA HIS A 59 4.63 -7.24 -11.67
C HIS A 59 3.63 -7.80 -10.65
N TYR A 60 4.10 -8.29 -9.51
CA TYR A 60 3.27 -9.06 -8.57
C TYR A 60 2.97 -8.32 -7.28
N ASP A 61 3.76 -7.28 -6.97
CA ASP A 61 3.59 -6.50 -5.75
C ASP A 61 2.23 -5.81 -5.74
N GLY A 62 1.45 -6.05 -4.69
CA GLY A 62 0.04 -5.65 -4.58
C GLY A 62 -0.89 -6.35 -5.56
N LEU A 63 -0.54 -6.34 -6.84
CA LEU A 63 -1.41 -6.85 -7.91
C LEU A 63 -1.72 -8.35 -7.75
N ALA A 64 -0.80 -9.16 -7.21
CA ALA A 64 -1.04 -10.57 -6.93
C ALA A 64 -2.22 -10.77 -5.97
N GLY A 65 -2.33 -9.93 -4.92
CA GLY A 65 -3.44 -9.96 -3.98
C GLY A 65 -4.77 -9.56 -4.60
N VAL A 66 -4.77 -8.55 -5.46
CA VAL A 66 -5.96 -8.11 -6.20
C VAL A 66 -6.45 -9.23 -7.14
N VAL A 67 -5.54 -9.81 -7.92
CA VAL A 67 -5.87 -10.89 -8.87
C VAL A 67 -6.33 -12.14 -8.12
N ALA A 68 -5.66 -12.51 -7.02
CA ALA A 68 -6.06 -13.66 -6.21
C ALA A 68 -7.48 -13.48 -5.64
N GLY A 69 -7.79 -12.31 -5.07
CA GLY A 69 -9.12 -12.02 -4.54
C GLY A 69 -10.21 -12.09 -5.63
N MET A 70 -9.97 -11.46 -6.79
CA MET A 70 -10.90 -11.56 -7.93
C MET A 70 -11.04 -12.99 -8.45
N THR A 71 -9.96 -13.76 -8.48
CA THR A 71 -10.00 -15.16 -8.92
C THR A 71 -10.86 -16.01 -7.99
N VAL A 72 -10.74 -15.83 -6.66
CA VAL A 72 -11.57 -16.54 -5.68
C VAL A 72 -13.05 -16.18 -5.85
N ILE A 73 -13.37 -14.89 -5.99
CA ILE A 73 -14.74 -14.41 -6.20
C ILE A 73 -15.31 -14.98 -7.53
N ASN A 74 -14.51 -14.91 -8.60
CA ASN A 74 -14.90 -15.49 -9.90
C ASN A 74 -15.16 -16.99 -9.79
N TRP A 75 -14.30 -17.73 -9.10
CA TRP A 75 -14.48 -19.17 -8.90
C TRP A 75 -15.76 -19.47 -8.13
N MET A 76 -16.03 -18.76 -7.02
CA MET A 76 -17.29 -18.89 -6.27
C MET A 76 -18.51 -18.66 -7.18
N LYS A 77 -18.48 -17.59 -8.00
CA LYS A 77 -19.56 -17.29 -8.94
C LYS A 77 -19.74 -18.41 -9.99
N THR A 78 -18.62 -18.92 -10.53
CA THR A 78 -18.63 -19.95 -11.58
C THR A 78 -19.23 -21.26 -11.11
N ILE A 79 -18.98 -21.66 -9.86
CA ILE A 79 -19.53 -22.90 -9.28
C ILE A 79 -20.93 -22.70 -8.66
N GLY A 80 -21.52 -21.50 -8.78
CA GLY A 80 -22.82 -21.17 -8.19
C GLY A 80 -22.83 -21.12 -6.66
N PHE A 81 -21.67 -20.90 -6.03
CA PHE A 81 -21.57 -20.81 -4.57
C PHE A 81 -21.98 -19.42 -4.09
N THR A 82 -22.99 -19.37 -3.25
CA THR A 82 -23.39 -18.14 -2.55
C THR A 82 -22.85 -18.19 -1.13
N PRO A 83 -21.91 -17.28 -0.76
CA PRO A 83 -21.33 -17.26 0.58
C PRO A 83 -22.38 -16.89 1.63
N HIS A 84 -22.17 -17.28 2.88
CA HIS A 84 -23.12 -16.94 3.96
C HIS A 84 -23.17 -15.42 4.21
N ARG A 85 -22.07 -14.73 4.13
CA ARG A 85 -21.93 -13.27 4.24
C ARG A 85 -21.25 -12.71 3.00
N ASP A 86 -21.35 -11.41 2.79
CA ASP A 86 -20.67 -10.76 1.66
C ASP A 86 -19.18 -11.10 1.65
N VAL A 87 -18.64 -11.32 0.46
CA VAL A 87 -17.20 -11.42 0.20
C VAL A 87 -16.81 -10.22 -0.66
N THR A 88 -15.96 -9.35 -0.12
CA THR A 88 -15.60 -8.08 -0.75
C THR A 88 -14.11 -8.03 -1.04
N LEU A 89 -13.77 -7.76 -2.28
CA LEU A 89 -12.41 -7.34 -2.66
C LEU A 89 -12.29 -5.82 -2.51
N VAL A 90 -11.19 -5.36 -1.94
CA VAL A 90 -10.78 -3.94 -2.00
C VAL A 90 -9.50 -3.79 -2.82
N VAL A 91 -9.44 -2.77 -3.67
CA VAL A 91 -8.22 -2.32 -4.35
C VAL A 91 -7.88 -0.95 -3.81
N PHE A 92 -6.84 -0.88 -3.01
CA PHE A 92 -6.39 0.37 -2.41
C PHE A 92 -5.68 1.27 -3.42
N ARG A 93 -5.84 2.57 -3.25
CA ARG A 93 -5.12 3.60 -4.00
C ARG A 93 -3.82 3.95 -3.29
N MET A 94 -2.77 4.10 -4.09
CA MET A 94 -1.51 4.70 -3.67
C MET A 94 -1.04 4.16 -2.30
N GLU A 95 -0.79 2.86 -2.26
CA GLU A 95 -0.23 2.17 -1.09
C GLU A 95 1.25 2.53 -0.95
N GLU A 96 1.96 2.61 -2.08
CA GLU A 96 3.39 2.79 -2.17
C GLU A 96 3.85 4.23 -1.89
N SER A 97 4.97 4.36 -1.17
CA SER A 97 5.51 5.66 -0.77
C SER A 97 6.40 6.34 -1.82
N SER A 98 6.63 5.71 -2.97
CA SER A 98 7.71 6.07 -3.89
C SER A 98 7.65 7.49 -4.43
N TRP A 99 6.45 8.00 -4.68
CA TRP A 99 6.27 9.27 -5.39
C TRP A 99 6.16 10.49 -4.49
N PHE A 100 5.54 10.35 -3.31
CA PHE A 100 5.31 11.47 -2.38
C PHE A 100 5.97 11.25 -1.01
N GLY A 101 6.64 10.11 -0.81
CA GLY A 101 7.25 9.78 0.48
C GLY A 101 6.23 9.43 1.57
N LYS A 102 4.96 9.23 1.20
CA LYS A 102 3.85 8.83 2.07
C LYS A 102 3.25 7.54 1.55
N ALA A 103 3.26 6.51 2.36
CA ALA A 103 2.60 5.24 2.07
C ALA A 103 1.15 5.23 2.54
N TYR A 104 0.37 4.28 2.01
CA TYR A 104 -0.99 3.95 2.46
C TYR A 104 -2.00 5.09 2.28
N VAL A 105 -1.83 5.97 1.28
CA VAL A 105 -2.65 7.17 1.14
C VAL A 105 -4.13 6.85 1.03
N GLY A 106 -4.51 5.89 0.19
CA GLY A 106 -5.91 5.50 0.02
C GLY A 106 -6.53 4.91 1.28
N SER A 107 -5.84 4.01 1.96
CA SER A 107 -6.34 3.39 3.19
C SER A 107 -6.33 4.34 4.38
N LEU A 108 -5.30 5.20 4.52
CA LEU A 108 -5.29 6.26 5.55
C LEU A 108 -6.44 7.24 5.37
N ALA A 109 -6.71 7.68 4.13
CA ALA A 109 -7.86 8.54 3.84
C ALA A 109 -9.19 7.84 4.14
N MET A 110 -9.31 6.56 3.75
CA MET A 110 -10.48 5.73 4.06
C MET A 110 -10.75 5.63 5.57
N MET A 111 -9.70 5.57 6.38
CA MET A 111 -9.76 5.48 7.85
C MET A 111 -9.83 6.84 8.54
N GLY A 112 -9.90 7.97 7.80
CA GLY A 112 -9.94 9.31 8.36
C GLY A 112 -8.61 9.77 8.99
N GLN A 113 -7.48 9.22 8.54
CA GLN A 113 -6.15 9.46 9.12
C GLN A 113 -5.20 10.24 8.19
N LEU A 114 -5.63 10.58 6.98
CA LEU A 114 -4.86 11.46 6.10
C LEU A 114 -5.03 12.92 6.57
N THR A 115 -3.98 13.72 6.46
CA THR A 115 -3.97 15.10 6.96
C THR A 115 -3.79 16.13 5.85
N GLU A 116 -4.14 17.40 6.12
CA GLU A 116 -3.87 18.52 5.22
C GLU A 116 -2.37 18.65 4.88
N ALA A 117 -1.49 18.36 5.86
CA ALA A 117 -0.05 18.37 5.62
C ALA A 117 0.38 17.30 4.60
N ASP A 118 -0.31 16.16 4.56
CA ASP A 118 -0.05 15.12 3.56
C ASP A 118 -0.43 15.58 2.15
N LEU A 119 -1.51 16.35 2.00
CA LEU A 119 -1.94 16.92 0.72
C LEU A 119 -0.91 17.86 0.10
N ALA A 120 -0.12 18.53 0.93
CA ALA A 120 0.92 19.46 0.52
C ALA A 120 2.24 18.76 0.09
N LEU A 121 2.35 17.44 0.26
CA LEU A 121 3.53 16.68 -0.16
C LEU A 121 3.75 16.83 -1.65
N LYS A 122 5.02 17.05 -2.03
CA LYS A 122 5.41 17.22 -3.42
C LYS A 122 5.82 15.88 -4.05
N HIS A 123 5.44 15.71 -5.29
CA HIS A 123 5.89 14.59 -6.10
C HIS A 123 7.42 14.62 -6.25
N ARG A 124 8.06 13.46 -6.21
CA ARG A 124 9.52 13.33 -6.16
C ARG A 124 10.24 13.93 -7.38
N THR A 125 9.64 13.84 -8.55
CA THR A 125 10.25 14.23 -9.82
C THR A 125 9.46 15.29 -10.58
N GLU A 126 8.20 15.51 -10.24
CA GLU A 126 7.33 16.49 -10.87
C GLU A 126 7.05 17.65 -9.90
N ASN A 127 6.79 18.83 -10.42
CA ASN A 127 6.46 19.98 -9.59
C ASN A 127 4.95 20.05 -9.33
N VAL A 128 4.39 18.98 -8.76
CA VAL A 128 2.97 18.86 -8.40
C VAL A 128 2.83 18.37 -6.97
N THR A 129 1.75 18.75 -6.31
CA THR A 129 1.39 18.28 -4.97
C THR A 129 0.53 17.01 -5.03
N LEU A 130 0.39 16.33 -3.90
CA LEU A 130 -0.52 15.20 -3.77
C LEU A 130 -1.97 15.65 -4.02
N ALA A 131 -2.37 16.81 -3.49
CA ALA A 131 -3.70 17.37 -3.74
C ALA A 131 -3.99 17.58 -5.23
N GLU A 132 -3.05 18.16 -5.97
CA GLU A 132 -3.20 18.37 -7.42
C GLU A 132 -3.31 17.04 -8.18
N THR A 133 -2.54 16.02 -7.76
CA THR A 133 -2.57 14.69 -8.35
C THR A 133 -3.91 13.99 -8.10
N ILE A 134 -4.44 14.06 -6.87
CA ILE A 134 -5.75 13.54 -6.49
C ILE A 134 -6.86 14.22 -7.32
N LYS A 135 -6.81 15.55 -7.40
CA LYS A 135 -7.77 16.33 -8.19
C LYS A 135 -7.73 15.97 -9.68
N LYS A 136 -6.52 15.80 -10.25
CA LYS A 136 -6.32 15.36 -11.63
C LYS A 136 -6.90 13.97 -11.91
N ALA A 137 -6.88 13.10 -10.91
CA ALA A 137 -7.50 11.78 -10.96
C ALA A 137 -9.04 11.80 -10.81
N GLY A 138 -9.63 12.97 -10.61
CA GLY A 138 -11.09 13.15 -10.53
C GLY A 138 -11.66 13.01 -9.11
N PHE A 139 -10.82 13.06 -8.07
CA PHE A 139 -11.26 13.01 -6.66
C PHE A 139 -11.10 14.39 -6.00
N ASP A 140 -11.87 14.61 -4.94
CA ASP A 140 -11.75 15.83 -4.14
C ASP A 140 -10.73 15.64 -3.01
N PRO A 141 -9.60 16.38 -3.00
CA PRO A 141 -8.61 16.29 -1.93
C PRO A 141 -9.19 16.58 -0.54
N GLN A 142 -10.23 17.44 -0.44
CA GLN A 142 -10.85 17.77 0.85
C GLN A 142 -11.69 16.61 1.41
N GLU A 143 -12.23 15.77 0.55
CA GLU A 143 -12.90 14.53 0.98
C GLU A 143 -11.89 13.50 1.53
N MET A 144 -10.61 13.58 1.10
CA MET A 144 -9.56 12.66 1.53
C MET A 144 -9.10 12.89 2.97
N VAL A 145 -9.19 14.12 3.47
CA VAL A 145 -8.72 14.52 4.82
C VAL A 145 -9.83 14.62 5.85
N LYS A 146 -11.04 14.19 5.50
CA LYS A 146 -12.12 14.07 6.48
C LYS A 146 -11.73 13.05 7.54
N THR A 147 -11.89 13.42 8.81
CA THR A 147 -11.58 12.57 9.97
C THR A 147 -12.60 11.46 10.17
N GLU A 148 -13.79 11.57 9.59
CA GLU A 148 -14.79 10.51 9.60
C GLU A 148 -14.36 9.39 8.64
N PRO A 149 -14.27 8.13 9.10
CA PRO A 149 -13.94 7.01 8.22
C PRO A 149 -14.94 6.86 7.07
N ALA A 150 -14.44 6.54 5.87
CA ALA A 150 -15.28 6.25 4.70
C ALA A 150 -15.92 4.86 4.76
N ILE A 151 -15.48 4.04 5.69
CA ILE A 151 -15.94 2.66 5.91
C ILE A 151 -16.20 2.42 7.40
N ASP A 152 -17.24 1.66 7.68
CA ASP A 152 -17.48 1.15 9.04
C ASP A 152 -16.72 -0.18 9.24
N VAL A 153 -15.63 -0.13 10.00
CA VAL A 153 -14.78 -1.29 10.25
C VAL A 153 -15.50 -2.39 11.04
N SER A 154 -16.55 -2.08 11.80
CA SER A 154 -17.38 -3.09 12.47
C SER A 154 -18.13 -4.00 11.50
N ARG A 155 -18.26 -3.57 10.25
CA ARG A 155 -18.84 -4.33 9.15
C ARG A 155 -17.84 -5.25 8.45
N ILE A 156 -16.63 -5.38 8.94
CA ILE A 156 -15.59 -6.28 8.44
C ILE A 156 -15.34 -7.36 9.50
N ALA A 157 -15.73 -8.60 9.20
CA ALA A 157 -15.51 -9.74 10.09
C ALA A 157 -14.04 -10.19 10.11
N ALA A 158 -13.41 -10.14 8.95
CA ALA A 158 -11.97 -10.43 8.79
C ALA A 158 -11.47 -9.77 7.50
N PHE A 159 -10.20 -9.36 7.52
CA PHE A 159 -9.45 -8.92 6.35
C PHE A 159 -8.27 -9.87 6.11
N THR A 160 -8.10 -10.30 4.87
CA THR A 160 -6.98 -11.14 4.46
C THR A 160 -6.34 -10.54 3.22
N GLU A 161 -5.05 -10.34 3.26
CA GLU A 161 -4.28 -9.92 2.10
C GLU A 161 -3.29 -11.01 1.68
N LEU A 162 -3.38 -11.45 0.42
CA LEU A 162 -2.31 -12.21 -0.19
C LEU A 162 -1.27 -11.24 -0.71
N HIS A 163 -0.04 -11.39 -0.26
CA HIS A 163 1.06 -10.53 -0.68
C HIS A 163 2.29 -11.36 -1.03
N ILE A 164 3.13 -10.87 -1.93
CA ILE A 164 4.42 -11.50 -2.18
C ILE A 164 5.34 -11.32 -0.98
N GLU A 165 6.26 -12.24 -0.76
CA GLU A 165 7.18 -12.19 0.40
C GLU A 165 8.12 -10.98 0.36
N GLN A 166 8.50 -10.50 -0.82
CA GLN A 166 9.52 -9.46 -1.03
C GLN A 166 10.89 -9.87 -0.45
N GLY A 167 11.15 -11.15 -0.37
CA GLY A 167 12.35 -11.72 0.20
C GLY A 167 12.53 -13.19 -0.16
N PRO A 168 13.67 -13.83 0.22
CA PRO A 168 14.01 -15.17 -0.22
C PRO A 168 13.62 -16.28 0.77
N THR A 169 12.95 -15.99 1.88
CA THR A 169 12.74 -16.98 2.95
C THR A 169 11.84 -18.13 2.51
N LEU A 170 10.70 -17.82 1.88
CA LEU A 170 9.80 -18.86 1.36
C LEU A 170 10.34 -19.47 0.06
N ASP A 171 10.93 -18.65 -0.81
CA ASP A 171 11.48 -19.10 -2.08
C ASP A 171 12.63 -20.12 -1.88
N SER A 172 13.45 -19.93 -0.85
CA SER A 172 14.53 -20.86 -0.49
C SER A 172 14.04 -22.18 0.08
N GLN A 173 12.75 -22.29 0.47
CA GLN A 173 12.21 -23.50 1.07
C GLN A 173 11.69 -24.48 0.00
N LYS A 174 12.09 -25.75 0.11
CA LYS A 174 11.65 -26.78 -0.86
C LYS A 174 10.16 -27.16 -0.77
N LYS A 175 9.54 -26.97 0.40
CA LYS A 175 8.19 -27.48 0.69
C LYS A 175 7.12 -26.42 0.94
N ALA A 176 7.48 -25.29 1.57
CA ALA A 176 6.52 -24.24 1.94
C ALA A 176 6.68 -23.06 0.97
N ARG A 177 5.63 -22.77 0.20
CA ARG A 177 5.60 -21.62 -0.74
C ARG A 177 4.61 -20.55 -0.33
N VAL A 178 3.84 -20.80 0.72
CA VAL A 178 2.88 -19.88 1.32
C VAL A 178 3.09 -19.89 2.82
N GLY A 179 3.08 -18.73 3.44
CA GLY A 179 3.22 -18.54 4.87
C GLY A 179 2.13 -17.62 5.43
N ILE A 180 1.82 -17.80 6.69
CA ILE A 180 0.99 -16.85 7.44
C ILE A 180 1.95 -15.91 8.18
N VAL A 181 1.80 -14.60 7.93
CA VAL A 181 2.62 -13.58 8.58
C VAL A 181 2.24 -13.49 10.05
N THR A 182 3.18 -13.76 10.94
CA THR A 182 2.99 -13.66 12.40
C THR A 182 3.50 -12.35 12.98
N GLY A 183 4.28 -11.59 12.19
CA GLY A 183 4.79 -10.28 12.56
C GLY A 183 5.60 -9.66 11.44
N ILE A 184 5.63 -8.34 11.40
CA ILE A 184 6.44 -7.56 10.47
C ILE A 184 7.77 -7.25 11.14
N ARG A 185 8.89 -7.52 10.45
CA ARG A 185 10.23 -7.18 10.98
C ARG A 185 10.41 -5.68 11.22
N GLY A 186 9.61 -4.87 10.53
CA GLY A 186 9.75 -3.43 10.54
C GLY A 186 10.97 -2.94 9.75
N ASN A 187 11.08 -1.66 9.65
CA ASN A 187 12.29 -1.01 9.16
C ASN A 187 12.52 0.30 9.92
N VAL A 188 13.80 0.69 10.03
CA VAL A 188 14.17 2.00 10.53
C VAL A 188 14.71 2.80 9.35
N ARG A 189 14.05 3.91 9.03
CA ARG A 189 14.48 4.80 7.94
C ARG A 189 14.94 6.13 8.52
N HIS A 190 16.22 6.42 8.35
CA HIS A 190 16.77 7.75 8.61
C HIS A 190 16.75 8.55 7.32
N LYS A 191 15.80 9.49 7.18
CA LYS A 191 15.68 10.32 5.97
C LYS A 191 16.92 11.19 5.75
N THR A 192 17.56 11.60 6.83
CA THR A 192 18.81 12.37 6.80
C THR A 192 19.71 11.90 7.94
N CYS A 193 20.92 11.47 7.60
CA CYS A 193 21.95 11.16 8.55
C CYS A 193 23.19 12.02 8.24
N ARG A 194 23.74 12.71 9.23
CA ARG A 194 24.91 13.56 9.06
C ARG A 194 25.91 13.26 10.16
N CYS A 195 27.15 12.99 9.77
CA CYS A 195 28.30 13.01 10.66
C CYS A 195 29.07 14.32 10.41
N ILE A 196 29.30 15.08 11.48
CA ILE A 196 30.02 16.35 11.42
C ILE A 196 31.37 16.13 12.09
N GLY A 197 32.43 16.30 11.32
CA GLY A 197 33.80 16.21 11.79
C GLY A 197 34.51 17.53 11.79
N VAL A 198 35.75 17.53 12.22
CA VAL A 198 36.65 18.70 12.22
C VAL A 198 37.80 18.41 11.27
N LYS A 199 38.12 19.40 10.41
CA LYS A 199 39.29 19.29 9.53
C LYS A 199 40.57 19.21 10.36
N ALA A 200 41.42 18.25 10.03
CA ALA A 200 42.73 18.06 10.65
C ALA A 200 43.74 17.60 9.61
N HIS A 201 45.02 17.89 9.87
CA HIS A 201 46.08 17.43 8.99
C HIS A 201 46.22 15.91 9.07
N SER A 202 46.20 15.24 7.93
CA SER A 202 46.18 13.77 7.85
C SER A 202 47.39 13.06 8.45
N GLY A 203 48.56 13.69 8.39
CA GLY A 203 49.83 13.10 8.89
C GLY A 203 50.34 13.68 10.21
N ALA A 204 49.74 14.77 10.73
CA ALA A 204 50.24 15.48 11.93
C ALA A 204 49.35 15.35 13.15
N VAL A 205 48.08 14.91 12.98
CA VAL A 205 47.16 14.76 14.09
C VAL A 205 46.93 13.30 14.41
N ASP A 206 47.30 12.94 15.64
CA ASP A 206 47.11 11.55 16.12
C ASP A 206 45.63 11.15 16.10
N ARG A 207 45.39 9.85 15.88
CA ARG A 207 44.06 9.29 15.77
C ARG A 207 43.13 9.66 16.93
N GLN A 208 43.65 9.69 18.14
CA GLN A 208 42.89 10.00 19.36
C GLN A 208 42.34 11.45 19.39
N TYR A 209 42.92 12.36 18.61
CA TYR A 209 42.48 13.78 18.53
C TYR A 209 41.69 14.06 17.24
N ARG A 210 41.45 13.06 16.43
CA ARG A 210 40.68 13.26 15.18
C ARG A 210 39.21 13.15 15.42
N HIS A 211 38.47 14.13 14.93
CA HIS A 211 37.02 14.11 14.83
C HIS A 211 36.65 13.76 13.38
N ASP A 212 36.90 12.50 13.00
CA ASP A 212 36.75 12.02 11.62
C ASP A 212 35.29 11.60 11.36
N ALA A 213 34.59 12.36 10.51
CA ALA A 213 33.20 12.11 10.16
C ALA A 213 33.03 10.77 9.38
N VAL A 214 34.04 10.37 8.59
CA VAL A 214 33.96 9.11 7.82
C VAL A 214 34.06 7.92 8.77
N MET A 215 35.00 7.95 9.72
CA MET A 215 35.13 6.89 10.71
C MET A 215 33.90 6.80 11.64
N ALA A 216 33.32 7.93 12.01
CA ALA A 216 32.09 7.96 12.80
C ALA A 216 30.92 7.34 12.03
N MET A 217 30.77 7.66 10.75
CA MET A 217 29.76 7.08 9.89
C MET A 217 30.00 5.56 9.69
N ALA A 218 31.22 5.13 9.44
CA ALA A 218 31.56 3.72 9.28
C ALA A 218 31.20 2.92 10.54
N ASN A 219 31.52 3.42 11.72
CA ASN A 219 31.16 2.79 13.00
C ASN A 219 29.63 2.72 13.21
N LEU A 220 28.89 3.72 12.76
CA LEU A 220 27.42 3.71 12.84
C LEU A 220 26.82 2.64 11.93
N LEU A 221 27.36 2.44 10.73
CA LEU A 221 26.84 1.49 9.74
C LEU A 221 27.21 0.03 10.02
N THR A 222 28.22 -0.21 10.87
CA THR A 222 28.71 -1.57 11.20
C THR A 222 28.19 -2.10 12.53
N ARG A 223 27.37 -1.37 13.25
CA ARG A 223 26.69 -1.78 14.49
C ARG A 223 25.23 -2.13 14.24
#